data_f82e5bbf7d0e40b42e616f08a0142c3d
#
_entry.id   f82e5bbf7d0e40b42e616f08a0142c3d
#
_cell.length_a   1.000
_cell.length_b   1.000
_cell.length_c   1.000
_cell.angle_alpha   90.00
_cell.angle_beta   90.00
_cell.angle_gamma   90.00
#
_symmetry.space_group_name_H-M   'P 1'
#
loop_
_entity.id
_entity.type
_entity.pdbx_description
1 polymer ?
#
loop_
_entity_poly.entity_id
_entity_poly.type
_entity_poly.pdbx_seq_one_letter_code
_entity_poly.pdbx_strand_id
1 'polypeptide(L)'
;MIIDTHTHAFPDALASKTIPMLAAKADVTPHTDGTAAGLSAAMQIAGVDIAVVLPVVTKPSQFASVNAFAAELNKRDGLISFGGIHPDDEDIPAHVAEIAAMGLPGIKIHPDYQGVFIDDERYIRIAREALRHGLYIVTHAGVDDGFPECVHCPPERAVRFLDQVYEGREPAEPRIIFAHGGGNRQFSEVRKHLAGRNVYFDLSFIFAYADAEKITELIRAHGAERILFASDCPWGDPAEGIRFVRSLTLSDAEKEMILGANAQRMFAKYIP
;
A
#
# COMPACT_ATOMS: atom_id res chain seq x y z
N MET A 1 -10.04 -16.04 -6.74
CA MET A 1 -9.38 -15.55 -5.49
C MET A 1 -9.33 -14.04 -5.56
N ILE A 2 -9.82 -13.35 -4.54
CA ILE A 2 -9.75 -11.88 -4.41
C ILE A 2 -8.74 -11.57 -3.31
N ILE A 3 -7.77 -10.69 -3.62
CA ILE A 3 -6.69 -10.31 -2.70
C ILE A 3 -6.72 -8.79 -2.53
N ASP A 4 -6.99 -8.35 -1.31
CA ASP A 4 -6.95 -6.94 -0.93
C ASP A 4 -5.52 -6.56 -0.50
N THR A 5 -4.83 -5.80 -1.33
CA THR A 5 -3.39 -5.56 -1.14
C THR A 5 -3.05 -4.36 -0.26
N HIS A 6 -4.06 -3.65 0.26
CA HIS A 6 -3.85 -2.50 1.12
C HIS A 6 -4.93 -2.41 2.19
N THR A 7 -4.61 -2.87 3.37
CA THR A 7 -5.47 -2.79 4.55
C THR A 7 -4.64 -2.37 5.76
N HIS A 8 -5.33 -1.97 6.83
CA HIS A 8 -4.70 -1.62 8.10
C HIS A 8 -5.36 -2.36 9.24
N ALA A 9 -4.56 -2.82 10.18
CA ALA A 9 -5.01 -3.35 11.46
C ALA A 9 -4.05 -2.90 12.56
N PHE A 10 -4.59 -2.72 13.75
CA PHE A 10 -3.88 -2.26 14.93
C PHE A 10 -4.02 -3.31 16.05
N PRO A 11 -3.07 -3.40 16.99
CA PRO A 11 -3.27 -4.16 18.21
C PRO A 11 -4.58 -3.71 18.91
N ASP A 12 -5.39 -4.66 19.41
CA ASP A 12 -6.72 -4.39 19.96
C ASP A 12 -6.70 -3.29 21.03
N ALA A 13 -5.66 -3.27 21.89
CA ALA A 13 -5.49 -2.26 22.92
C ALA A 13 -5.27 -0.83 22.37
N LEU A 14 -4.81 -0.71 21.13
CA LEU A 14 -4.56 0.57 20.46
C LEU A 14 -5.71 0.96 19.53
N ALA A 15 -6.37 0.01 18.88
CA ALA A 15 -7.39 0.24 17.88
C ALA A 15 -8.49 1.19 18.38
N SER A 16 -9.03 0.94 19.59
CA SER A 16 -10.12 1.73 20.18
C SER A 16 -9.80 3.22 20.38
N LYS A 17 -8.53 3.59 20.42
CA LYS A 17 -8.07 4.99 20.54
C LYS A 17 -7.58 5.53 19.20
N THR A 18 -6.87 4.72 18.44
CA THR A 18 -6.21 5.12 17.19
C THR A 18 -7.24 5.37 16.09
N ILE A 19 -8.22 4.48 15.92
CA ILE A 19 -9.22 4.61 14.85
C ILE A 19 -10.05 5.90 14.98
N PRO A 20 -10.68 6.22 16.12
CA PRO A 20 -11.41 7.49 16.25
C PRO A 20 -10.54 8.73 16.05
N MET A 21 -9.31 8.68 16.52
CA MET A 21 -8.36 9.81 16.36
C MET A 21 -8.00 10.06 14.89
N LEU A 22 -7.67 9.00 14.15
CA LEU A 22 -7.32 9.09 12.73
C LEU A 22 -8.54 9.45 11.88
N ALA A 23 -9.70 8.86 12.17
CA ALA A 23 -10.97 9.15 11.51
C ALA A 23 -11.34 10.63 11.65
N ALA A 24 -11.24 11.20 12.87
CA ALA A 24 -11.50 12.61 13.10
C ALA A 24 -10.49 13.53 12.40
N LYS A 25 -9.23 13.09 12.29
CA LYS A 25 -8.19 13.88 11.62
C LYS A 25 -8.39 13.96 10.10
N ALA A 26 -8.81 12.85 9.48
CA ALA A 26 -9.00 12.75 8.04
C ALA A 26 -10.46 13.06 7.59
N ASP A 27 -11.37 13.33 8.54
CA ASP A 27 -12.80 13.52 8.31
C ASP A 27 -13.44 12.33 7.55
N VAL A 28 -13.11 11.09 7.97
CA VAL A 28 -13.63 9.87 7.37
C VAL A 28 -14.34 9.01 8.40
N THR A 29 -15.32 8.21 7.96
CA THR A 29 -15.99 7.22 8.80
C THR A 29 -15.32 5.86 8.61
N PRO A 30 -14.76 5.23 9.65
CA PRO A 30 -14.13 3.93 9.49
C PRO A 30 -15.20 2.83 9.28
N HIS A 31 -14.91 1.90 8.37
CA HIS A 31 -15.77 0.76 8.05
C HIS A 31 -15.67 -0.36 9.10
N THR A 32 -14.52 -0.48 9.79
CA THR A 32 -14.31 -1.45 10.88
C THR A 32 -13.71 -0.78 12.12
N ASP A 33 -13.61 -1.53 13.20
CA ASP A 33 -12.96 -1.08 14.45
C ASP A 33 -11.43 -1.02 14.38
N GLY A 34 -10.84 -1.39 13.24
CA GLY A 34 -9.40 -1.40 13.00
C GLY A 34 -8.65 -2.53 13.69
N THR A 35 -9.33 -3.51 14.27
CA THR A 35 -8.69 -4.73 14.78
C THR A 35 -8.49 -5.76 13.66
N ALA A 36 -7.60 -6.73 13.88
CA ALA A 36 -7.45 -7.85 12.94
C ALA A 36 -8.72 -8.68 12.83
N ALA A 37 -9.50 -8.80 13.91
CA ALA A 37 -10.79 -9.47 13.90
C ALA A 37 -11.84 -8.72 13.08
N GLY A 38 -11.91 -7.38 13.23
CA GLY A 38 -12.77 -6.52 12.42
C GLY A 38 -12.41 -6.59 10.92
N LEU A 39 -11.12 -6.59 10.59
CA LEU A 39 -10.65 -6.78 9.21
C LEU A 39 -11.09 -8.14 8.67
N SER A 40 -10.85 -9.24 9.39
CA SER A 40 -11.24 -10.59 8.97
C SER A 40 -12.75 -10.72 8.75
N ALA A 41 -13.57 -10.08 9.58
CA ALA A 41 -15.02 -10.05 9.42
C ALA A 41 -15.43 -9.28 8.13
N ALA A 42 -14.83 -8.12 7.87
CA ALA A 42 -15.09 -7.34 6.65
C ALA A 42 -14.68 -8.13 5.39
N MET A 43 -13.52 -8.81 5.41
CA MET A 43 -13.07 -9.69 4.33
C MET A 43 -14.10 -10.78 4.04
N GLN A 44 -14.57 -11.48 5.06
CA GLN A 44 -15.55 -12.55 4.92
C GLN A 44 -16.85 -12.05 4.27
N ILE A 45 -17.36 -10.90 4.72
CA ILE A 45 -18.57 -10.27 4.17
C ILE A 45 -18.37 -9.89 2.70
N ALA A 46 -17.21 -9.35 2.34
CA ALA A 46 -16.89 -8.88 0.99
C ALA A 46 -16.49 -10.02 0.04
N GLY A 47 -16.19 -11.23 0.54
CA GLY A 47 -15.66 -12.34 -0.25
C GLY A 47 -14.18 -12.14 -0.64
N VAL A 48 -13.41 -11.47 0.22
CA VAL A 48 -11.95 -11.33 0.09
C VAL A 48 -11.28 -12.55 0.71
N ASP A 49 -10.42 -13.22 -0.05
CA ASP A 49 -9.72 -14.42 0.41
C ASP A 49 -8.48 -14.10 1.24
N ILE A 50 -7.76 -13.04 0.86
CA ILE A 50 -6.51 -12.61 1.52
C ILE A 50 -6.48 -11.10 1.63
N ALA A 51 -6.06 -10.57 2.79
CA ALA A 51 -5.75 -9.16 2.98
C ALA A 51 -4.28 -8.95 3.34
N VAL A 52 -3.69 -7.92 2.74
CA VAL A 52 -2.32 -7.46 3.04
C VAL A 52 -2.39 -6.29 4.00
N VAL A 53 -1.90 -6.50 5.22
CA VAL A 53 -1.87 -5.47 6.26
C VAL A 53 -0.59 -4.65 6.15
N LEU A 54 -0.73 -3.33 6.13
CA LEU A 54 0.34 -2.36 5.92
C LEU A 54 0.52 -1.47 7.16
N PRO A 55 1.27 -1.91 8.18
CA PRO A 55 1.51 -1.10 9.37
C PRO A 55 2.47 0.06 9.08
N VAL A 56 2.29 1.18 9.76
CA VAL A 56 3.14 2.37 9.58
C VAL A 56 3.95 2.64 10.86
N VAL A 57 5.26 2.71 10.71
CA VAL A 57 6.18 3.18 11.77
C VAL A 57 6.28 4.70 11.68
N THR A 58 5.60 5.41 12.55
CA THR A 58 5.55 6.89 12.55
C THR A 58 6.65 7.54 13.41
N LYS A 59 7.42 6.73 14.15
CA LYS A 59 8.58 7.15 14.96
C LYS A 59 9.60 6.01 14.99
N PRO A 60 10.92 6.27 14.98
CA PRO A 60 11.94 5.22 15.03
C PRO A 60 11.76 4.23 16.19
N SER A 61 11.37 4.72 17.38
CA SER A 61 11.15 3.89 18.58
C SER A 61 10.05 2.84 18.46
N GLN A 62 9.20 2.90 17.44
CA GLN A 62 8.13 1.94 17.21
C GLN A 62 8.57 0.71 16.38
N PHE A 63 9.79 0.71 15.84
CA PHE A 63 10.27 -0.33 14.95
C PHE A 63 10.02 -1.74 15.49
N ALA A 64 10.52 -2.05 16.68
CA ALA A 64 10.41 -3.38 17.27
C ALA A 64 8.95 -3.81 17.50
N SER A 65 8.12 -2.93 18.07
CA SER A 65 6.73 -3.27 18.42
C SER A 65 5.83 -3.44 17.19
N VAL A 66 5.99 -2.58 16.17
CA VAL A 66 5.21 -2.64 14.93
C VAL A 66 5.57 -3.90 14.14
N ASN A 67 6.86 -4.20 13.99
CA ASN A 67 7.29 -5.38 13.23
C ASN A 67 7.02 -6.70 13.95
N ALA A 68 7.05 -6.74 15.29
CA ALA A 68 6.60 -7.89 16.06
C ALA A 68 5.10 -8.17 15.83
N PHE A 69 4.25 -7.13 15.85
CA PHE A 69 2.83 -7.27 15.55
C PHE A 69 2.60 -7.72 14.09
N ALA A 70 3.33 -7.17 13.13
CA ALA A 70 3.28 -7.58 11.73
C ALA A 70 3.61 -9.08 11.57
N ALA A 71 4.66 -9.56 12.24
CA ALA A 71 5.04 -10.98 12.21
C ALA A 71 3.99 -11.90 12.85
N GLU A 72 3.24 -11.42 13.85
CA GLU A 72 2.11 -12.16 14.41
C GLU A 72 0.92 -12.22 13.46
N LEU A 73 0.60 -11.12 12.78
CA LEU A 73 -0.46 -11.09 11.78
C LEU A 73 -0.18 -12.06 10.62
N ASN A 74 1.07 -12.14 10.20
CA ASN A 74 1.49 -13.02 9.10
C ASN A 74 1.36 -14.53 9.41
N LYS A 75 1.02 -14.90 10.63
CA LYS A 75 0.71 -16.28 11.06
C LYS A 75 -0.79 -16.59 11.05
N ARG A 76 -1.64 -15.61 10.77
CA ARG A 76 -3.09 -15.77 10.76
C ARG A 76 -3.57 -16.13 9.36
N ASP A 77 -4.49 -17.07 9.27
CA ASP A 77 -5.08 -17.47 8.00
C ASP A 77 -5.74 -16.26 7.30
N GLY A 78 -5.47 -16.16 6.00
CA GLY A 78 -5.99 -15.09 5.15
C GLY A 78 -5.31 -13.73 5.34
N LEU A 79 -4.32 -13.59 6.22
CA LEU A 79 -3.57 -12.35 6.39
C LEU A 79 -2.12 -12.50 5.94
N ILE A 80 -1.64 -11.49 5.23
CA ILE A 80 -0.23 -11.22 4.94
C ILE A 80 0.08 -9.86 5.54
N SER A 81 1.20 -9.69 6.23
CA SER A 81 1.58 -8.39 6.77
C SER A 81 2.95 -7.95 6.26
N PHE A 82 3.04 -6.69 5.90
CA PHE A 82 4.31 -6.02 5.65
C PHE A 82 4.92 -5.57 6.98
N GLY A 83 6.22 -5.26 6.97
CA GLY A 83 6.86 -4.53 8.04
C GLY A 83 6.82 -3.02 7.81
N GLY A 84 7.41 -2.27 8.74
CA GLY A 84 7.57 -0.83 8.65
C GLY A 84 8.92 -0.38 9.15
N ILE A 85 9.39 0.77 8.64
CA ILE A 85 10.62 1.43 9.07
C ILE A 85 10.44 2.95 8.95
N HIS A 86 11.09 3.71 9.84
CA HIS A 86 11.09 5.16 9.79
C HIS A 86 12.30 5.68 8.99
N PRO A 87 12.18 6.78 8.22
CA PRO A 87 13.35 7.33 7.49
C PRO A 87 14.48 7.80 8.41
N ASP A 88 14.20 8.20 9.64
CA ASP A 88 15.21 8.55 10.65
C ASP A 88 15.69 7.33 11.48
N ASP A 89 15.55 6.13 10.96
CA ASP A 89 16.09 4.93 11.59
C ASP A 89 17.62 4.98 11.66
N GLU A 90 18.17 4.58 12.80
CA GLU A 90 19.61 4.69 13.08
C GLU A 90 20.45 3.65 12.31
N ASP A 91 19.85 2.46 12.02
CA ASP A 91 20.53 1.36 11.31
C ASP A 91 19.62 0.70 10.26
N ILE A 92 19.33 1.47 9.20
CA ILE A 92 18.48 1.01 8.10
C ILE A 92 18.92 -0.37 7.56
N PRO A 93 20.22 -0.67 7.30
CA PRO A 93 20.60 -1.97 6.77
C PRO A 93 20.28 -3.12 7.72
N ALA A 94 20.57 -2.99 9.01
CA ALA A 94 20.30 -4.04 9.99
C ALA A 94 18.78 -4.27 10.15
N HIS A 95 18.00 -3.20 10.27
CA HIS A 95 16.57 -3.29 10.47
C HIS A 95 15.81 -3.78 9.23
N VAL A 96 16.25 -3.42 8.02
CA VAL A 96 15.69 -4.01 6.78
C VAL A 96 16.00 -5.51 6.70
N ALA A 97 17.23 -5.92 7.06
CA ALA A 97 17.59 -7.34 7.13
C ALA A 97 16.77 -8.10 8.19
N GLU A 98 16.47 -7.46 9.33
CA GLU A 98 15.60 -8.03 10.37
C GLU A 98 14.15 -8.23 9.85
N ILE A 99 13.56 -7.25 9.16
CA ILE A 99 12.25 -7.38 8.51
C ILE A 99 12.23 -8.59 7.54
N ALA A 100 13.27 -8.72 6.72
CA ALA A 100 13.40 -9.86 5.81
C ALA A 100 13.53 -11.20 6.56
N ALA A 101 14.30 -11.24 7.65
CA ALA A 101 14.48 -12.43 8.50
C ALA A 101 13.17 -12.83 9.23
N MET A 102 12.27 -11.89 9.52
CA MET A 102 10.93 -12.16 10.05
C MET A 102 10.01 -12.83 9.01
N GLY A 103 10.42 -12.97 7.75
CA GLY A 103 9.61 -13.53 6.67
C GLY A 103 8.54 -12.60 6.14
N LEU A 104 8.62 -11.31 6.42
CA LEU A 104 7.69 -10.31 5.91
C LEU A 104 7.98 -10.01 4.42
N PRO A 105 6.95 -9.86 3.57
CA PRO A 105 7.12 -9.70 2.12
C PRO A 105 7.67 -8.34 1.70
N GLY A 106 7.56 -7.33 2.55
CA GLY A 106 7.95 -5.97 2.19
C GLY A 106 7.83 -4.98 3.33
N ILE A 107 7.98 -3.72 2.97
CA ILE A 107 8.00 -2.57 3.87
C ILE A 107 6.94 -1.56 3.44
N LYS A 108 6.11 -1.11 4.39
CA LYS A 108 5.24 0.07 4.23
C LYS A 108 5.96 1.32 4.72
N ILE A 109 5.95 2.36 3.91
CA ILE A 109 6.35 3.72 4.27
C ILE A 109 5.19 4.69 4.01
N HIS A 110 5.18 5.79 4.75
CA HIS A 110 4.11 6.78 4.65
C HIS A 110 4.68 8.21 4.77
N PRO A 111 5.05 8.81 3.64
CA PRO A 111 5.75 10.11 3.62
C PRO A 111 5.09 11.21 4.46
N ASP A 112 3.75 11.31 4.43
CA ASP A 112 3.02 12.35 5.17
C ASP A 112 3.04 12.13 6.67
N TYR A 113 2.82 10.88 7.15
CA TYR A 113 2.90 10.54 8.58
C TYR A 113 4.33 10.55 9.13
N GLN A 114 5.32 10.38 8.26
CA GLN A 114 6.75 10.38 8.62
C GLN A 114 7.39 11.76 8.38
N GLY A 115 6.67 12.71 7.77
CA GLY A 115 7.08 14.10 7.58
C GLY A 115 8.29 14.28 6.65
N VAL A 116 8.49 13.37 5.69
CA VAL A 116 9.66 13.35 4.79
C VAL A 116 9.20 13.17 3.36
N PHE A 117 9.74 13.94 2.42
CA PHE A 117 9.45 13.77 1.00
C PHE A 117 10.00 12.44 0.49
N ILE A 118 9.25 11.79 -0.42
CA ILE A 118 9.59 10.46 -0.93
C ILE A 118 10.95 10.39 -1.63
N ASP A 119 11.41 11.47 -2.26
CA ASP A 119 12.70 11.58 -2.95
C ASP A 119 13.87 12.02 -2.03
N ASP A 120 13.68 11.99 -0.71
CA ASP A 120 14.75 12.19 0.28
C ASP A 120 15.70 10.98 0.31
N GLU A 121 17.00 11.24 0.51
CA GLU A 121 18.04 10.21 0.54
C GLU A 121 17.77 9.09 1.55
N ARG A 122 17.08 9.38 2.66
CA ARG A 122 16.70 8.39 3.68
C ARG A 122 15.77 7.32 3.11
N TYR A 123 14.75 7.71 2.32
CA TYR A 123 13.86 6.75 1.65
C TYR A 123 14.55 6.01 0.51
N ILE A 124 15.44 6.68 -0.22
CA ILE A 124 16.24 6.03 -1.28
C ILE A 124 17.11 4.93 -0.67
N ARG A 125 17.73 5.17 0.48
CA ARG A 125 18.51 4.15 1.20
C ARG A 125 17.65 2.97 1.66
N ILE A 126 16.47 3.24 2.26
CA ILE A 126 15.51 2.20 2.64
C ILE A 126 15.12 1.37 1.41
N ALA A 127 14.75 2.02 0.30
CA ALA A 127 14.32 1.34 -0.89
C ALA A 127 15.42 0.46 -1.51
N ARG A 128 16.62 0.99 -1.64
CA ARG A 128 17.76 0.23 -2.16
C ARG A 128 18.07 -0.99 -1.29
N GLU A 129 18.03 -0.83 0.03
CA GLU A 129 18.28 -1.94 0.96
C GLU A 129 17.15 -2.98 0.89
N ALA A 130 15.90 -2.56 0.89
CA ALA A 130 14.75 -3.44 0.73
C ALA A 130 14.82 -4.28 -0.56
N LEU A 131 15.19 -3.65 -1.68
CA LEU A 131 15.37 -4.34 -2.96
C LEU A 131 16.51 -5.37 -2.93
N ARG A 132 17.62 -5.11 -2.22
CA ARG A 132 18.71 -6.09 -2.03
C ARG A 132 18.24 -7.35 -1.31
N HIS A 133 17.30 -7.20 -0.38
CA HIS A 133 16.68 -8.32 0.34
C HIS A 133 15.48 -8.93 -0.41
N GLY A 134 15.15 -8.44 -1.61
CA GLY A 134 14.01 -8.92 -2.39
C GLY A 134 12.65 -8.54 -1.80
N LEU A 135 12.60 -7.53 -0.93
CA LEU A 135 11.38 -7.02 -0.34
C LEU A 135 10.61 -6.11 -1.31
N TYR A 136 9.30 -6.09 -1.17
CA TYR A 136 8.44 -5.08 -1.79
C TYR A 136 8.43 -3.79 -0.96
N ILE A 137 8.10 -2.68 -1.61
CA ILE A 137 7.89 -1.39 -0.94
C ILE A 137 6.51 -0.88 -1.31
N VAL A 138 5.69 -0.59 -0.32
CA VAL A 138 4.42 0.13 -0.50
C VAL A 138 4.55 1.52 0.10
N THR A 139 4.30 2.54 -0.70
CA THR A 139 4.27 3.93 -0.23
C THR A 139 2.90 4.54 -0.42
N HIS A 140 2.44 5.33 0.58
CA HIS A 140 1.37 6.29 0.33
C HIS A 140 1.79 7.25 -0.78
N ALA A 141 0.88 7.65 -1.66
CA ALA A 141 1.15 8.57 -2.74
C ALA A 141 -0.03 9.53 -3.00
N GLY A 142 0.28 10.77 -3.32
CA GLY A 142 -0.69 11.82 -3.53
C GLY A 142 -1.16 12.49 -2.23
N VAL A 143 -2.35 13.06 -2.25
CA VAL A 143 -2.93 13.80 -1.12
C VAL A 143 -3.33 12.84 0.00
N ASP A 144 -2.91 13.11 1.23
CA ASP A 144 -3.43 12.48 2.44
C ASP A 144 -4.45 13.39 3.11
N ASP A 145 -5.67 12.90 3.39
CA ASP A 145 -6.74 13.72 3.97
C ASP A 145 -6.42 14.19 5.40
N GLY A 146 -5.55 13.48 6.11
CA GLY A 146 -5.03 13.91 7.41
C GLY A 146 -3.92 14.98 7.33
N PHE A 147 -3.37 15.25 6.12
CA PHE A 147 -2.29 16.22 5.88
C PHE A 147 -2.48 16.97 4.56
N PRO A 148 -3.64 17.61 4.32
CA PRO A 148 -3.98 18.19 3.03
C PRO A 148 -3.06 19.35 2.60
N GLU A 149 -2.36 19.96 3.54
CA GLU A 149 -1.51 21.14 3.31
C GLU A 149 -0.20 20.82 2.56
N CYS A 150 0.28 19.58 2.62
CA CYS A 150 1.55 19.20 2.04
C CYS A 150 1.53 17.76 1.52
N VAL A 151 1.73 17.58 0.22
CA VAL A 151 1.84 16.27 -0.41
C VAL A 151 3.30 15.85 -0.46
N HIS A 152 3.69 14.86 0.35
CA HIS A 152 5.09 14.42 0.43
C HIS A 152 5.48 13.43 -0.67
N CYS A 153 4.51 12.77 -1.31
CA CYS A 153 4.75 11.88 -2.45
C CYS A 153 3.88 12.25 -3.67
N PRO A 154 4.05 13.46 -4.26
CA PRO A 154 3.40 13.77 -5.53
C PRO A 154 4.09 13.04 -6.70
N PRO A 155 3.42 12.85 -7.85
CA PRO A 155 3.93 12.06 -8.98
C PRO A 155 5.33 12.46 -9.46
N GLU A 156 5.66 13.76 -9.50
CA GLU A 156 6.98 14.21 -9.95
C GLU A 156 8.11 13.82 -8.97
N ARG A 157 7.83 13.82 -7.67
CA ARG A 157 8.79 13.33 -6.67
C ARG A 157 8.90 11.81 -6.70
N ALA A 158 7.79 11.10 -6.95
CA ALA A 158 7.79 9.65 -7.13
C ALA A 158 8.68 9.24 -8.32
N VAL A 159 8.66 9.98 -9.42
CA VAL A 159 9.59 9.74 -10.55
C VAL A 159 11.05 9.94 -10.12
N ARG A 160 11.38 11.06 -9.46
CA ARG A 160 12.75 11.31 -8.98
C ARG A 160 13.23 10.23 -8.01
N PHE A 161 12.34 9.75 -7.12
CA PHE A 161 12.62 8.62 -6.24
C PHE A 161 12.98 7.36 -7.04
N LEU A 162 12.15 6.98 -8.02
CA LEU A 162 12.40 5.81 -8.86
C LEU A 162 13.74 5.94 -9.62
N ASP A 163 13.99 7.08 -10.23
CA ASP A 163 15.22 7.31 -11.00
C ASP A 163 16.47 7.19 -10.14
N GLN A 164 16.41 7.66 -8.89
CA GLN A 164 17.49 7.52 -7.92
C GLN A 164 17.59 6.09 -7.39
N VAL A 165 16.47 5.44 -7.02
CA VAL A 165 16.50 4.06 -6.50
C VAL A 165 17.06 3.09 -7.53
N TYR A 166 16.67 3.20 -8.79
CA TYR A 166 17.05 2.27 -9.85
C TYR A 166 18.34 2.65 -10.60
N GLU A 167 18.83 3.87 -10.44
CA GLU A 167 20.06 4.35 -11.12
C GLU A 167 20.04 4.09 -12.64
N GLY A 168 18.88 4.26 -13.27
CA GLY A 168 18.67 3.99 -14.70
C GLY A 168 18.54 2.51 -15.07
N ARG A 169 18.44 1.60 -14.09
CA ARG A 169 18.29 0.15 -14.30
C ARG A 169 17.01 -0.34 -13.63
N GLU A 170 15.88 -0.13 -14.28
CA GLU A 170 14.61 -0.69 -13.77
C GLU A 170 14.70 -2.23 -13.71
N PRO A 171 14.22 -2.86 -12.62
CA PRO A 171 14.22 -4.32 -12.50
C PRO A 171 13.24 -4.93 -13.50
N ALA A 172 13.47 -6.19 -13.91
CA ALA A 172 12.54 -6.91 -14.78
C ALA A 172 11.16 -7.07 -14.11
N GLU A 173 11.15 -7.35 -12.80
CA GLU A 173 9.94 -7.48 -12.00
C GLU A 173 9.82 -6.27 -11.06
N PRO A 174 8.72 -5.49 -11.11
CA PRO A 174 8.52 -4.34 -10.24
C PRO A 174 8.36 -4.78 -8.79
N ARG A 175 8.93 -3.99 -7.86
CA ARG A 175 8.81 -4.23 -6.42
C ARG A 175 8.39 -3.00 -5.62
N ILE A 176 8.09 -1.91 -6.31
CA ILE A 176 7.59 -0.68 -5.69
C ILE A 176 6.12 -0.51 -6.07
N ILE A 177 5.29 -0.26 -5.07
CA ILE A 177 3.85 -0.07 -5.18
C ILE A 177 3.53 1.34 -4.69
N PHE A 178 2.97 2.17 -5.53
CA PHE A 178 2.41 3.46 -5.15
C PHE A 178 0.91 3.30 -4.88
N ALA A 179 0.49 3.62 -3.68
CA ALA A 179 -0.91 3.52 -3.26
C ALA A 179 -1.82 4.52 -3.99
N HIS A 180 -3.11 4.28 -3.90
CA HIS A 180 -4.18 5.19 -4.34
C HIS A 180 -4.06 5.59 -5.82
N GLY A 181 -3.92 4.60 -6.69
CA GLY A 181 -3.78 4.83 -8.12
C GLY A 181 -2.47 5.51 -8.53
N GLY A 182 -1.41 5.39 -7.70
CA GLY A 182 -0.12 6.03 -7.92
C GLY A 182 -0.04 7.50 -7.47
N GLY A 183 -1.14 8.06 -6.94
CA GLY A 183 -1.18 9.44 -6.44
C GLY A 183 -2.60 9.90 -6.21
N ASN A 184 -3.07 9.78 -4.95
CA ASN A 184 -4.41 10.17 -4.53
C ASN A 184 -4.79 11.57 -5.02
N ARG A 185 -5.95 11.70 -5.70
CA ARG A 185 -6.48 12.97 -6.25
C ARG A 185 -5.57 13.67 -7.29
N GLN A 186 -4.46 13.05 -7.72
CA GLN A 186 -3.52 13.59 -8.70
C GLN A 186 -3.44 12.74 -9.99
N PHE A 187 -4.52 12.06 -10.37
CA PHE A 187 -4.53 11.07 -11.46
C PHE A 187 -4.07 11.59 -12.82
N SER A 188 -4.30 12.88 -13.13
CA SER A 188 -3.79 13.49 -14.35
C SER A 188 -2.27 13.58 -14.36
N GLU A 189 -1.66 13.95 -13.23
CA GLU A 189 -0.20 14.00 -13.08
C GLU A 189 0.40 12.60 -13.02
N VAL A 190 -0.30 11.62 -12.39
CA VAL A 190 0.09 10.21 -12.44
C VAL A 190 0.15 9.71 -13.89
N ARG A 191 -0.89 9.98 -14.70
CA ARG A 191 -0.89 9.61 -16.13
C ARG A 191 0.27 10.22 -16.90
N LYS A 192 0.62 11.45 -16.61
CA LYS A 192 1.70 12.19 -17.30
C LYS A 192 3.10 11.71 -16.91
N HIS A 193 3.31 11.38 -15.64
CA HIS A 193 4.64 11.17 -15.08
C HIS A 193 4.96 9.71 -14.74
N LEU A 194 3.99 8.95 -14.21
CA LEU A 194 4.20 7.61 -13.66
C LEU A 194 3.60 6.48 -14.49
N ALA A 195 2.53 6.75 -15.27
CA ALA A 195 1.91 5.71 -16.06
C ALA A 195 2.90 5.07 -17.05
N GLY A 196 2.88 3.75 -17.14
CA GLY A 196 3.80 2.97 -17.96
C GLY A 196 5.17 2.68 -17.34
N ARG A 197 5.54 3.31 -16.19
CA ARG A 197 6.74 2.95 -15.45
C ARG A 197 6.61 1.54 -14.85
N ASN A 198 7.72 0.89 -14.61
CA ASN A 198 7.77 -0.48 -14.08
C ASN A 198 7.57 -0.51 -12.55
N VAL A 199 6.36 -0.17 -12.13
CA VAL A 199 5.89 -0.13 -10.74
C VAL A 199 4.47 -0.67 -10.68
N TYR A 200 3.98 -1.02 -9.49
CA TYR A 200 2.57 -1.30 -9.28
C TYR A 200 1.83 -0.06 -8.76
N PHE A 201 0.54 0.05 -9.12
CA PHE A 201 -0.41 0.92 -8.42
C PHE A 201 -1.46 0.06 -7.72
N ASP A 202 -1.84 0.42 -6.50
CA ASP A 202 -3.03 -0.13 -5.88
C ASP A 202 -4.22 0.84 -6.01
N LEU A 203 -5.44 0.33 -5.93
CA LEU A 203 -6.66 1.10 -6.08
C LEU A 203 -7.33 1.42 -4.72
N SER A 204 -6.54 1.46 -3.64
CA SER A 204 -7.05 1.68 -2.30
C SER A 204 -7.81 3.01 -2.16
N PHE A 205 -9.02 2.94 -1.61
CA PHE A 205 -9.93 4.05 -1.29
C PHE A 205 -10.35 4.99 -2.43
N ILE A 206 -9.79 4.86 -3.66
CA ILE A 206 -10.11 5.76 -4.79
C ILE A 206 -11.57 5.68 -5.21
N PHE A 207 -12.27 4.58 -4.95
CA PHE A 207 -13.68 4.36 -5.28
C PHE A 207 -14.62 5.31 -4.53
N ALA A 208 -14.17 5.93 -3.44
CA ALA A 208 -14.97 6.87 -2.67
C ALA A 208 -15.18 8.23 -3.40
N TYR A 209 -14.30 8.57 -4.36
CA TYR A 209 -14.35 9.88 -5.01
C TYR A 209 -13.81 9.94 -6.45
N ALA A 210 -13.27 8.85 -6.96
CA ALA A 210 -12.73 8.86 -8.33
C ALA A 210 -13.79 8.48 -9.35
N ASP A 211 -13.74 9.18 -10.49
CA ASP A 211 -14.53 8.86 -11.66
C ASP A 211 -14.02 7.56 -12.31
N ALA A 212 -14.93 6.59 -12.50
CA ALA A 212 -14.61 5.28 -13.08
C ALA A 212 -13.98 5.38 -14.49
N GLU A 213 -14.37 6.36 -15.30
CA GLU A 213 -13.80 6.58 -16.62
C GLU A 213 -12.33 7.02 -16.52
N LYS A 214 -12.03 7.97 -15.63
CA LYS A 214 -10.65 8.43 -15.39
C LYS A 214 -9.74 7.32 -14.89
N ILE A 215 -10.25 6.46 -14.00
CA ILE A 215 -9.49 5.32 -13.50
C ILE A 215 -9.29 4.27 -14.60
N THR A 216 -10.31 4.03 -15.43
CA THR A 216 -10.17 3.15 -16.61
C THR A 216 -9.06 3.66 -17.55
N GLU A 217 -9.03 4.97 -17.82
CA GLU A 217 -7.99 5.58 -18.66
C GLU A 217 -6.59 5.45 -18.02
N LEU A 218 -6.48 5.64 -16.69
CA LEU A 218 -5.23 5.45 -15.96
C LEU A 218 -4.74 4.01 -16.07
N ILE A 219 -5.62 3.03 -15.86
CA ILE A 219 -5.31 1.60 -15.96
C ILE A 219 -4.82 1.25 -17.38
N ARG A 220 -5.52 1.73 -18.41
CA ARG A 220 -5.09 1.51 -19.80
C ARG A 220 -3.72 2.13 -20.12
N ALA A 221 -3.43 3.29 -19.56
CA ALA A 221 -2.14 3.95 -19.75
C ALA A 221 -1.00 3.26 -18.99
N HIS A 222 -1.30 2.61 -17.85
CA HIS A 222 -0.29 1.95 -17.01
C HIS A 222 -0.08 0.49 -17.35
N GLY A 223 -1.16 -0.23 -17.70
CA GLY A 223 -1.22 -1.67 -17.90
C GLY A 223 -1.90 -2.38 -16.73
N ALA A 224 -2.99 -3.10 -17.03
CA ALA A 224 -3.80 -3.80 -16.02
C ALA A 224 -3.01 -4.85 -15.23
N GLU A 225 -1.95 -5.41 -15.82
CA GLU A 225 -1.05 -6.38 -15.19
C GLU A 225 -0.22 -5.82 -14.04
N ARG A 226 -0.20 -4.50 -13.85
CA ARG A 226 0.51 -3.77 -12.78
C ARG A 226 -0.43 -2.98 -11.88
N ILE A 227 -1.72 -3.30 -11.93
CA ILE A 227 -2.73 -2.73 -11.03
C ILE A 227 -3.15 -3.78 -10.01
N LEU A 228 -3.30 -3.37 -8.75
CA LEU A 228 -3.68 -4.22 -7.63
C LEU A 228 -5.00 -3.74 -7.04
N PHE A 229 -5.90 -4.67 -6.74
CA PHE A 229 -7.08 -4.36 -5.93
C PHE A 229 -6.67 -4.05 -4.49
N ALA A 230 -7.29 -3.03 -3.92
CA ALA A 230 -7.07 -2.60 -2.55
C ALA A 230 -8.27 -1.80 -2.03
N SER A 231 -8.61 -1.95 -0.77
CA SER A 231 -9.72 -1.23 -0.15
C SER A 231 -9.32 -0.06 0.72
N ASP A 232 -8.14 -0.12 1.32
CA ASP A 232 -7.73 0.77 2.43
C ASP A 232 -8.55 0.56 3.72
N CYS A 233 -9.14 -0.63 3.91
CA CYS A 233 -9.85 -0.95 5.16
C CYS A 233 -8.92 -0.70 6.39
N PRO A 234 -9.38 0.01 7.43
CA PRO A 234 -10.75 0.33 7.81
C PRO A 234 -11.33 1.60 7.17
N TRP A 235 -10.60 2.35 6.35
CA TRP A 235 -11.11 3.61 5.77
C TRP A 235 -12.11 3.36 4.64
N GLY A 236 -11.90 2.32 3.83
CA GLY A 236 -12.79 1.92 2.75
C GLY A 236 -13.45 0.56 2.98
N ASP A 237 -14.64 0.37 2.37
CA ASP A 237 -15.35 -0.91 2.33
C ASP A 237 -14.77 -1.81 1.22
N PRO A 238 -14.20 -2.99 1.54
CA PRO A 238 -13.72 -3.93 0.53
C PRO A 238 -14.79 -4.31 -0.50
N ALA A 239 -16.06 -4.45 -0.08
CA ALA A 239 -17.14 -4.78 -1.00
C ALA A 239 -17.44 -3.65 -2.00
N GLU A 240 -17.33 -2.38 -1.57
CA GLU A 240 -17.44 -1.24 -2.49
C GLU A 240 -16.28 -1.20 -3.48
N GLY A 241 -15.05 -1.41 -3.02
CA GLY A 241 -13.88 -1.48 -3.88
C GLY A 241 -14.01 -2.57 -4.95
N ILE A 242 -14.50 -3.77 -4.59
CA ILE A 242 -14.77 -4.85 -5.54
C ILE A 242 -15.83 -4.44 -6.56
N ARG A 243 -16.94 -3.84 -6.10
CA ARG A 243 -18.00 -3.34 -7.01
C ARG A 243 -17.45 -2.29 -7.96
N PHE A 244 -16.61 -1.39 -7.48
CA PHE A 244 -15.96 -0.36 -8.30
C PHE A 244 -15.09 -1.00 -9.39
N VAL A 245 -14.18 -1.92 -9.08
CA VAL A 245 -13.36 -2.60 -10.09
C VAL A 245 -14.23 -3.32 -11.12
N ARG A 246 -15.30 -3.99 -10.68
CA ARG A 246 -16.24 -4.67 -11.58
C ARG A 246 -17.01 -3.72 -12.51
N SER A 247 -17.22 -2.47 -12.09
CA SER A 247 -17.91 -1.45 -12.88
C SER A 247 -17.04 -0.78 -13.96
N LEU A 248 -15.70 -0.90 -13.86
CA LEU A 248 -14.78 -0.28 -14.82
C LEU A 248 -14.99 -0.81 -16.24
N THR A 249 -14.78 0.03 -17.25
CA THR A 249 -14.86 -0.34 -18.67
C THR A 249 -13.58 -1.05 -19.12
N LEU A 250 -13.35 -2.23 -18.54
CA LEU A 250 -12.24 -3.16 -18.80
C LEU A 250 -12.81 -4.52 -19.19
N SER A 251 -11.99 -5.37 -19.83
CA SER A 251 -12.34 -6.76 -20.06
C SER A 251 -12.44 -7.54 -18.75
N ASP A 252 -13.20 -8.65 -18.75
CA ASP A 252 -13.30 -9.50 -17.55
C ASP A 252 -11.93 -10.06 -17.15
N ALA A 253 -11.05 -10.38 -18.11
CA ALA A 253 -9.69 -10.83 -17.83
C ALA A 253 -8.86 -9.75 -17.10
N GLU A 254 -8.95 -8.48 -17.48
CA GLU A 254 -8.27 -7.39 -16.80
C GLU A 254 -8.81 -7.18 -15.38
N LYS A 255 -10.14 -7.28 -15.19
CA LYS A 255 -10.76 -7.20 -13.86
C LYS A 255 -10.30 -8.33 -12.95
N GLU A 256 -10.23 -9.55 -13.44
CA GLU A 256 -9.72 -10.70 -12.66
C GLU A 256 -8.22 -10.57 -12.34
N MET A 257 -7.41 -10.02 -13.26
CA MET A 257 -6.02 -9.69 -12.96
C MET A 257 -5.92 -8.70 -11.80
N ILE A 258 -6.70 -7.61 -11.83
CA ILE A 258 -6.70 -6.57 -10.81
C ILE A 258 -7.21 -7.10 -9.48
N LEU A 259 -8.33 -7.84 -9.47
CA LEU A 259 -8.95 -8.34 -8.25
C LEU A 259 -8.09 -9.37 -7.49
N GLY A 260 -7.18 -10.07 -8.19
CA GLY A 260 -6.39 -11.06 -7.47
C GLY A 260 -5.21 -11.67 -8.21
N ALA A 261 -5.28 -11.94 -9.52
CA ALA A 261 -4.24 -12.72 -10.19
C ALA A 261 -2.86 -12.02 -10.17
N ASN A 262 -2.81 -10.69 -10.23
CA ASN A 262 -1.57 -9.92 -10.10
C ASN A 262 -0.96 -10.10 -8.69
N ALA A 263 -1.77 -9.92 -7.65
CA ALA A 263 -1.33 -10.09 -6.27
C ALA A 263 -0.99 -11.54 -5.93
N GLN A 264 -1.74 -12.52 -6.47
CA GLN A 264 -1.43 -13.95 -6.31
C GLN A 264 -0.05 -14.28 -6.88
N ARG A 265 0.31 -13.74 -8.03
CA ARG A 265 1.64 -13.91 -8.63
C ARG A 265 2.72 -13.26 -7.75
N MET A 266 2.45 -12.05 -7.23
CA MET A 266 3.36 -11.30 -6.36
C MET A 266 3.62 -12.02 -5.04
N PHE A 267 2.60 -12.55 -4.40
CA PHE A 267 2.65 -13.14 -3.07
C PHE A 267 2.62 -14.69 -3.07
N ALA A 268 2.91 -15.35 -4.20
CA ALA A 268 2.80 -16.80 -4.37
C ALA A 268 3.49 -17.62 -3.26
N LYS A 269 4.61 -17.15 -2.72
CA LYS A 269 5.35 -17.84 -1.63
C LYS A 269 4.80 -17.56 -0.23
N TYR A 270 3.85 -16.63 -0.08
CA TYR A 270 3.23 -16.24 1.19
C TYR A 270 1.78 -16.69 1.30
N ILE A 271 1.20 -17.15 0.19
CA ILE A 271 -0.17 -17.69 0.12
C ILE A 271 -0.10 -19.19 0.41
N PRO A 272 -0.92 -19.73 1.34
CA PRO A 272 -0.93 -21.15 1.70
C PRO A 272 -1.23 -22.08 0.52
#